data_b5893415779fbdba055fcf4c6eb356d2
#
_entry.id   b5893415779fbdba055fcf4c6eb356d2
#
_cell.length_a   1.000
_cell.length_b   1.000
_cell.length_c   1.000
_cell.angle_alpha   90.00
_cell.angle_beta   90.00
_cell.angle_gamma   90.00
#
_symmetry.space_group_name_H-M   'P 1'
#
loop_
_entity.id
_entity.type
_entity.pdbx_description
1 polymer ?
#
loop_
_entity_poly.entity_id
_entity_poly.type
_entity_poly.pdbx_seq_one_letter_code
_entity_poly.pdbx_strand_id
1 'polypeptide(L)'
;MVHETGLYLINHFVNSLGNSPNFLIPNQIQIAVILWLMIHKILIANRGEIAVRIIRACREMGIATVAMYSDADRLAPHILKADEAYYAGPSPSSESYLNISRIFEIIQQSGADAVHPGYGFLSENTAFSDEIIRMGVTWIGPSAESITTMGDKMAARKLAMEVNAPIIPGTTQSITDPEKAKKLADEIGYPVLIKAAGGGGGKGMRIVHDEKEIISAMERASSEAGKAFSDDRIYIEKYLEEPHHIEIQVFADQFGNIVTFGERECSVQRRYQKIIEESPSPFITDDLRQQLQKTAYDITKKCKYLGAGTIEFLVDKHRKFYFLEMNTRLQVEHPVTEMIYGVDLVKEQLHVASGKPLSFNQNDLQPNGHAIECRIYAED
;
A
#
# COMPACT_ATOMS: atom_id res chain seq x y z
N MET A 1 -18.04 -20.92 -5.84
CA MET A 1 -17.80 -22.27 -6.42
C MET A 1 -17.83 -22.32 -7.96
N VAL A 2 -18.67 -21.58 -8.67
CA VAL A 2 -18.69 -21.66 -10.16
C VAL A 2 -17.60 -20.77 -10.78
N HIS A 3 -17.17 -19.68 -10.15
CA HIS A 3 -16.20 -18.71 -10.69
C HIS A 3 -14.73 -19.14 -10.52
N GLU A 4 -14.35 -19.68 -9.38
CA GLU A 4 -12.97 -20.17 -9.15
C GLU A 4 -12.66 -21.41 -10.01
N THR A 5 -13.67 -22.29 -10.18
CA THR A 5 -13.56 -23.43 -11.10
C THR A 5 -13.42 -22.95 -12.54
N GLY A 6 -14.07 -21.85 -12.90
CA GLY A 6 -13.97 -21.26 -14.25
C GLY A 6 -12.58 -20.67 -14.55
N LEU A 7 -12.02 -19.84 -13.68
CA LEU A 7 -10.68 -19.27 -13.84
C LEU A 7 -9.58 -20.35 -13.77
N TYR A 8 -9.69 -21.28 -12.83
CA TYR A 8 -8.75 -22.40 -12.71
C TYR A 8 -8.80 -23.30 -13.93
N LEU A 9 -10.00 -23.61 -14.42
CA LEU A 9 -10.18 -24.41 -15.63
C LEU A 9 -9.72 -23.68 -16.89
N ILE A 10 -9.96 -22.38 -17.01
CA ILE A 10 -9.49 -21.57 -18.16
C ILE A 10 -7.98 -21.43 -18.13
N ASN A 11 -7.35 -21.12 -17.00
CA ASN A 11 -5.90 -21.05 -16.86
C ASN A 11 -5.23 -22.42 -17.05
N HIS A 12 -5.83 -23.49 -16.54
CA HIS A 12 -5.35 -24.86 -16.76
C HIS A 12 -5.55 -25.29 -18.21
N PHE A 13 -6.65 -24.90 -18.85
CA PHE A 13 -6.97 -25.17 -20.25
C PHE A 13 -6.05 -24.37 -21.20
N VAL A 14 -5.83 -23.08 -20.95
CA VAL A 14 -4.89 -22.24 -21.72
C VAL A 14 -3.45 -22.75 -21.57
N ASN A 15 -3.01 -23.10 -20.36
CA ASN A 15 -1.68 -23.66 -20.12
C ASN A 15 -1.51 -25.08 -20.67
N SER A 16 -2.57 -25.90 -20.70
CA SER A 16 -2.53 -27.23 -21.32
C SER A 16 -2.53 -27.19 -22.84
N LEU A 17 -3.12 -26.14 -23.44
CA LEU A 17 -3.15 -25.94 -24.89
C LEU A 17 -1.84 -25.35 -25.43
N GLY A 18 -1.08 -24.61 -24.60
CA GLY A 18 0.24 -24.08 -24.99
C GLY A 18 1.30 -25.12 -25.28
N ASN A 19 1.08 -26.38 -24.89
CA ASN A 19 1.97 -27.52 -25.14
C ASN A 19 1.50 -28.44 -26.27
N SER A 20 0.43 -28.10 -27.00
CA SER A 20 -0.06 -28.91 -28.13
C SER A 20 0.10 -28.13 -29.46
N PRO A 21 0.91 -28.62 -30.40
CA PRO A 21 1.30 -27.83 -31.57
C PRO A 21 0.19 -27.59 -32.61
N ASN A 22 -1.05 -28.01 -32.38
CA ASN A 22 -2.12 -27.96 -33.40
C ASN A 22 -3.50 -27.51 -32.91
N PHE A 23 -3.62 -26.85 -31.76
CA PHE A 23 -4.92 -26.32 -31.29
C PHE A 23 -4.98 -24.80 -31.41
N LEU A 24 -5.51 -24.32 -32.55
CA LEU A 24 -5.88 -22.92 -32.71
C LEU A 24 -7.20 -22.68 -32.00
N ILE A 25 -7.17 -21.96 -30.87
CA ILE A 25 -8.39 -21.42 -30.26
C ILE A 25 -9.07 -20.52 -31.31
N PRO A 26 -10.34 -20.73 -31.65
CA PRO A 26 -11.03 -19.86 -32.58
C PRO A 26 -10.93 -18.39 -32.12
N ASN A 27 -10.61 -17.47 -33.04
CA ASN A 27 -10.47 -16.04 -32.76
C ASN A 27 -11.64 -15.46 -31.97
N GLN A 28 -12.85 -15.97 -32.16
CA GLN A 28 -14.04 -15.56 -31.42
C GLN A 28 -13.97 -15.91 -29.93
N ILE A 29 -13.40 -17.07 -29.57
CA ILE A 29 -13.22 -17.48 -28.16
C ILE A 29 -12.09 -16.68 -27.52
N GLN A 30 -10.99 -16.40 -28.22
CA GLN A 30 -9.92 -15.53 -27.74
C GLN A 30 -10.43 -14.11 -27.48
N ILE A 31 -11.21 -13.55 -28.39
CA ILE A 31 -11.83 -12.23 -28.25
C ILE A 31 -12.83 -12.22 -27.07
N ALA A 32 -13.66 -13.25 -26.92
CA ALA A 32 -14.60 -13.34 -25.82
C ALA A 32 -13.90 -13.45 -24.45
N VAL A 33 -12.81 -14.22 -24.35
CA VAL A 33 -12.00 -14.33 -23.13
C VAL A 33 -11.29 -13.01 -22.81
N ILE A 34 -10.73 -12.33 -23.82
CA ILE A 34 -10.09 -11.02 -23.64
C ILE A 34 -11.13 -9.97 -23.19
N LEU A 35 -12.32 -9.93 -23.81
CA LEU A 35 -13.38 -9.03 -23.41
C LEU A 35 -13.91 -9.34 -21.99
N TRP A 36 -13.92 -10.59 -21.60
CA TRP A 36 -14.36 -11.02 -20.26
C TRP A 36 -13.34 -10.68 -19.14
N LEU A 37 -12.05 -10.61 -19.48
CA LEU A 37 -10.97 -10.19 -18.56
C LEU A 37 -10.83 -8.67 -18.46
N MET A 38 -11.50 -7.89 -19.33
CA MET A 38 -11.44 -6.42 -19.25
C MET A 38 -12.31 -5.88 -18.11
N ILE A 39 -11.76 -4.99 -17.35
CA ILE A 39 -12.52 -4.20 -16.37
C ILE A 39 -13.41 -3.20 -17.13
N HIS A 40 -14.72 -3.24 -16.88
CA HIS A 40 -15.68 -2.36 -17.54
C HIS A 40 -16.27 -1.30 -16.60
N LYS A 41 -16.46 -1.65 -15.33
CA LYS A 41 -17.05 -0.76 -14.32
C LYS A 41 -16.38 -0.95 -12.95
N ILE A 42 -15.87 0.15 -12.40
CA ILE A 42 -15.12 0.13 -11.13
C ILE A 42 -15.92 0.83 -10.04
N LEU A 43 -16.12 0.15 -8.91
CA LEU A 43 -16.48 0.82 -7.67
C LEU A 43 -15.22 1.41 -7.03
N ILE A 44 -15.24 2.71 -6.76
CA ILE A 44 -14.20 3.41 -6.01
C ILE A 44 -14.59 3.41 -4.53
N ALA A 45 -14.02 2.49 -3.76
CA ALA A 45 -14.30 2.34 -2.33
C ALA A 45 -13.55 3.39 -1.50
N ASN A 46 -13.67 4.66 -1.88
CA ASN A 46 -13.02 5.80 -1.28
C ASN A 46 -13.77 7.10 -1.57
N ARG A 47 -13.22 8.24 -1.12
CA ARG A 47 -13.82 9.58 -1.27
C ARG A 47 -12.73 10.63 -1.59
N GLY A 48 -13.18 11.87 -1.75
CA GLY A 48 -12.29 13.03 -1.84
C GLY A 48 -11.41 13.04 -3.08
N GLU A 49 -10.19 13.53 -2.93
CA GLU A 49 -9.28 13.77 -4.05
C GLU A 49 -8.82 12.47 -4.72
N ILE A 50 -8.57 11.40 -3.95
CA ILE A 50 -8.16 10.12 -4.54
C ILE A 50 -9.27 9.49 -5.38
N ALA A 51 -10.53 9.62 -4.96
CA ALA A 51 -11.64 9.15 -5.78
C ALA A 51 -11.72 9.95 -7.09
N VAL A 52 -11.53 11.27 -7.06
CA VAL A 52 -11.44 12.10 -8.27
C VAL A 52 -10.27 11.69 -9.16
N ARG A 53 -9.11 11.39 -8.55
CA ARG A 53 -7.92 10.92 -9.27
C ARG A 53 -8.18 9.62 -10.03
N ILE A 54 -8.82 8.66 -9.36
CA ILE A 54 -9.16 7.36 -9.97
C ILE A 54 -10.21 7.54 -11.05
N ILE A 55 -11.28 8.33 -10.82
CA ILE A 55 -12.32 8.63 -11.81
C ILE A 55 -11.70 9.21 -13.10
N ARG A 56 -10.71 10.11 -12.96
CA ARG A 56 -10.03 10.67 -14.12
C ARG A 56 -9.31 9.59 -14.94
N ALA A 57 -8.53 8.73 -14.27
CA ALA A 57 -7.83 7.63 -14.93
C ALA A 57 -8.80 6.66 -15.64
N CYS A 58 -9.88 6.27 -14.96
CA CYS A 58 -10.92 5.41 -15.53
C CYS A 58 -11.56 6.03 -16.78
N ARG A 59 -11.94 7.31 -16.70
CA ARG A 59 -12.52 8.03 -17.84
C ARG A 59 -11.58 8.08 -19.05
N GLU A 60 -10.30 8.35 -18.82
CA GLU A 60 -9.28 8.36 -19.88
C GLU A 60 -9.03 6.98 -20.48
N MET A 61 -9.34 5.90 -19.75
CA MET A 61 -9.27 4.50 -20.21
C MET A 61 -10.61 3.95 -20.74
N GLY A 62 -11.69 4.73 -20.71
CA GLY A 62 -13.02 4.30 -21.16
C GLY A 62 -13.71 3.33 -20.21
N ILE A 63 -13.36 3.35 -18.91
CA ILE A 63 -13.92 2.49 -17.86
C ILE A 63 -14.98 3.27 -17.09
N ALA A 64 -16.17 2.70 -16.93
CA ALA A 64 -17.25 3.30 -16.15
C ALA A 64 -16.95 3.32 -14.65
N THR A 65 -17.44 4.35 -13.95
CA THR A 65 -17.10 4.60 -12.55
C THR A 65 -18.31 4.65 -11.65
N VAL A 66 -18.23 3.99 -10.51
CA VAL A 66 -19.22 4.02 -9.44
C VAL A 66 -18.56 4.66 -8.22
N ALA A 67 -19.10 5.79 -7.77
CA ALA A 67 -18.70 6.42 -6.53
C ALA A 67 -19.67 6.07 -5.39
N MET A 68 -19.19 6.18 -4.16
CA MET A 68 -20.01 6.06 -2.96
C MET A 68 -19.90 7.33 -2.11
N TYR A 69 -20.97 7.68 -1.37
CA TYR A 69 -20.98 8.90 -0.58
C TYR A 69 -21.72 8.75 0.75
N SER A 70 -21.20 9.44 1.76
CA SER A 70 -21.88 9.66 3.03
C SER A 70 -22.76 10.91 2.97
N ASP A 71 -23.55 11.15 4.03
CA ASP A 71 -24.33 12.38 4.13
C ASP A 71 -23.49 13.66 3.94
N ALA A 72 -22.27 13.68 4.46
CA ALA A 72 -21.36 14.82 4.34
C ALA A 72 -20.85 15.05 2.91
N ASP A 73 -20.84 14.03 2.06
CA ASP A 73 -20.21 14.07 0.74
C ASP A 73 -21.19 14.18 -0.43
N ARG A 74 -22.48 14.43 -0.19
CA ARG A 74 -23.52 14.45 -1.23
C ARG A 74 -23.22 15.35 -2.43
N LEU A 75 -22.47 16.43 -2.22
CA LEU A 75 -22.08 17.39 -3.27
C LEU A 75 -20.58 17.39 -3.53
N ALA A 76 -19.86 16.39 -3.03
CA ALA A 76 -18.41 16.31 -3.20
C ALA A 76 -18.02 16.09 -4.68
N PRO A 77 -16.88 16.62 -5.14
CA PRO A 77 -16.45 16.55 -6.53
C PRO A 77 -16.41 15.14 -7.12
N HIS A 78 -16.09 14.12 -6.34
CA HIS A 78 -16.02 12.73 -6.82
C HIS A 78 -17.42 12.19 -7.19
N ILE A 79 -18.49 12.64 -6.50
CA ILE A 79 -19.87 12.26 -6.81
C ILE A 79 -20.31 12.89 -8.13
N LEU A 80 -19.98 14.18 -8.32
CA LEU A 80 -20.35 14.91 -9.53
C LEU A 80 -19.59 14.47 -10.78
N LYS A 81 -18.47 13.75 -10.61
CA LYS A 81 -17.59 13.32 -11.71
C LYS A 81 -17.76 11.85 -12.08
N ALA A 82 -18.29 11.01 -11.18
CA ALA A 82 -18.53 9.60 -11.46
C ALA A 82 -19.74 9.41 -12.40
N ASP A 83 -19.79 8.26 -13.07
CA ASP A 83 -20.92 7.91 -13.94
C ASP A 83 -22.15 7.50 -13.13
N GLU A 84 -21.93 6.83 -11.98
CA GLU A 84 -22.95 6.45 -11.03
C GLU A 84 -22.49 6.78 -9.60
N ALA A 85 -23.44 7.05 -8.70
CA ALA A 85 -23.14 7.32 -7.29
C ALA A 85 -24.20 6.68 -6.37
N TYR A 86 -23.72 6.03 -5.30
CA TYR A 86 -24.56 5.31 -4.34
C TYR A 86 -24.36 5.83 -2.92
N TYR A 87 -25.47 5.94 -2.21
CA TYR A 87 -25.46 6.33 -0.80
C TYR A 87 -24.86 5.20 0.05
N ALA A 88 -23.80 5.51 0.79
CA ALA A 88 -23.08 4.56 1.62
C ALA A 88 -23.55 4.56 3.08
N GLY A 89 -24.07 5.68 3.58
CA GLY A 89 -24.52 5.80 4.96
C GLY A 89 -24.32 7.21 5.55
N PRO A 90 -24.51 7.34 6.89
CA PRO A 90 -24.29 8.59 7.61
C PRO A 90 -22.85 9.11 7.51
N SER A 91 -22.62 10.33 7.99
CA SER A 91 -21.30 11.00 7.91
C SER A 91 -20.14 10.28 8.60
N PRO A 92 -20.31 9.58 9.74
CA PRO A 92 -19.21 8.81 10.34
C PRO A 92 -18.70 7.72 9.38
N SER A 93 -17.37 7.64 9.19
CA SER A 93 -16.76 6.67 8.29
C SER A 93 -17.05 5.21 8.68
N SER A 94 -17.19 4.92 9.97
CA SER A 94 -17.57 3.59 10.49
C SER A 94 -18.95 3.12 10.02
N GLU A 95 -19.85 4.07 9.70
CA GLU A 95 -21.21 3.80 9.25
C GLU A 95 -21.37 3.92 7.74
N SER A 96 -20.33 4.31 7.02
CA SER A 96 -20.32 4.56 5.57
C SER A 96 -19.15 3.89 4.85
N TYR A 97 -18.01 4.55 4.76
CA TYR A 97 -16.84 4.10 3.99
C TYR A 97 -16.13 2.86 4.57
N LEU A 98 -16.34 2.55 5.84
CA LEU A 98 -15.85 1.33 6.52
C LEU A 98 -16.95 0.27 6.71
N ASN A 99 -18.17 0.53 6.24
CA ASN A 99 -19.27 -0.43 6.31
C ASN A 99 -19.18 -1.42 5.14
N ILE A 100 -18.45 -2.50 5.38
CA ILE A 100 -18.16 -3.54 4.37
C ILE A 100 -19.45 -4.12 3.78
N SER A 101 -20.47 -4.42 4.61
CA SER A 101 -21.74 -4.95 4.14
C SER A 101 -22.43 -4.01 3.15
N ARG A 102 -22.41 -2.71 3.44
CA ARG A 102 -23.01 -1.70 2.56
C ARG A 102 -22.24 -1.59 1.24
N ILE A 103 -20.91 -1.69 1.29
CA ILE A 103 -20.08 -1.68 0.07
C ILE A 103 -20.42 -2.87 -0.82
N PHE A 104 -20.61 -4.06 -0.25
CA PHE A 104 -21.02 -5.26 -1.02
C PHE A 104 -22.40 -5.10 -1.67
N GLU A 105 -23.36 -4.48 -0.97
CA GLU A 105 -24.65 -4.15 -1.57
C GLU A 105 -24.51 -3.20 -2.77
N ILE A 106 -23.64 -2.19 -2.66
CA ILE A 106 -23.39 -1.22 -3.74
C ILE A 106 -22.74 -1.95 -4.94
N ILE A 107 -21.78 -2.85 -4.73
CA ILE A 107 -21.17 -3.67 -5.80
C ILE A 107 -22.26 -4.44 -6.54
N GLN A 108 -23.14 -5.14 -5.81
CA GLN A 108 -24.22 -5.91 -6.42
C GLN A 108 -25.24 -5.03 -7.17
N GLN A 109 -25.63 -3.88 -6.59
CA GLN A 109 -26.59 -2.96 -7.18
C GLN A 109 -26.06 -2.27 -8.44
N SER A 110 -24.78 -1.88 -8.44
CA SER A 110 -24.14 -1.21 -9.55
C SER A 110 -23.67 -2.14 -10.66
N GLY A 111 -23.46 -3.43 -10.34
CA GLY A 111 -22.86 -4.39 -11.24
C GLY A 111 -21.39 -4.06 -11.54
N ALA A 112 -20.68 -3.42 -10.60
CA ALA A 112 -19.24 -3.17 -10.73
C ALA A 112 -18.48 -4.51 -10.77
N ASP A 113 -17.57 -4.65 -11.74
CA ASP A 113 -16.74 -5.84 -11.96
C ASP A 113 -15.34 -5.72 -11.34
N ALA A 114 -15.00 -4.51 -10.82
CA ALA A 114 -13.76 -4.27 -10.10
C ALA A 114 -13.97 -3.28 -8.94
N VAL A 115 -13.06 -3.33 -7.95
CA VAL A 115 -13.01 -2.39 -6.82
C VAL A 115 -11.63 -1.78 -6.71
N HIS A 116 -11.57 -0.45 -6.70
CA HIS A 116 -10.35 0.30 -6.38
C HIS A 116 -10.46 0.92 -4.98
N PRO A 117 -9.63 0.50 -4.01
CA PRO A 117 -9.73 1.00 -2.63
C PRO A 117 -9.09 2.39 -2.42
N GLY A 118 -8.30 2.88 -3.38
CA GLY A 118 -7.48 4.08 -3.18
C GLY A 118 -6.42 3.88 -2.10
N TYR A 119 -6.39 4.77 -1.11
CA TYR A 119 -5.57 4.67 0.09
C TYR A 119 -6.39 5.03 1.35
N GLY A 120 -5.92 4.61 2.53
CA GLY A 120 -6.69 4.71 3.77
C GLY A 120 -7.92 3.78 3.76
N PHE A 121 -8.87 4.01 4.67
CA PHE A 121 -10.08 3.20 4.82
C PHE A 121 -9.80 1.68 4.76
N LEU A 122 -10.28 1.01 3.72
CA LEU A 122 -10.19 -0.44 3.55
C LEU A 122 -9.06 -0.90 2.62
N SER A 123 -8.19 0.02 2.16
CA SER A 123 -7.14 -0.31 1.19
C SER A 123 -6.12 -1.35 1.67
N GLU A 124 -5.93 -1.46 2.99
CA GLU A 124 -5.03 -2.42 3.64
C GLU A 124 -5.81 -3.41 4.53
N ASN A 125 -7.10 -3.61 4.24
CA ASN A 125 -7.95 -4.53 4.98
C ASN A 125 -8.02 -5.89 4.28
N THR A 126 -7.37 -6.90 4.87
CA THR A 126 -7.28 -8.26 4.32
C THR A 126 -8.63 -8.92 4.14
N ALA A 127 -9.53 -8.81 5.13
CA ALA A 127 -10.85 -9.45 5.07
C ALA A 127 -11.71 -8.84 3.95
N PHE A 128 -11.57 -7.53 3.70
CA PHE A 128 -12.26 -6.85 2.62
C PHE A 128 -11.75 -7.31 1.25
N SER A 129 -10.42 -7.32 1.05
CA SER A 129 -9.83 -7.76 -0.23
C SER A 129 -10.17 -9.22 -0.55
N ASP A 130 -10.11 -10.13 0.43
CA ASP A 130 -10.46 -11.53 0.26
C ASP A 130 -11.92 -11.72 -0.13
N GLU A 131 -12.84 -10.96 0.49
CA GLU A 131 -14.26 -11.08 0.18
C GLU A 131 -14.58 -10.55 -1.22
N ILE A 132 -13.98 -9.43 -1.65
CA ILE A 132 -14.10 -8.91 -3.01
C ILE A 132 -13.70 -9.99 -4.04
N ILE A 133 -12.55 -10.64 -3.82
CA ILE A 133 -12.06 -11.72 -4.68
C ILE A 133 -13.03 -12.92 -4.67
N ARG A 134 -13.56 -13.31 -3.50
CA ARG A 134 -14.53 -14.39 -3.39
C ARG A 134 -15.87 -14.10 -4.08
N MET A 135 -16.25 -12.83 -4.17
CA MET A 135 -17.43 -12.41 -4.95
C MET A 135 -17.20 -12.51 -6.48
N GLY A 136 -15.98 -12.84 -6.93
CA GLY A 136 -15.61 -12.84 -8.34
C GLY A 136 -15.40 -11.45 -8.92
N VAL A 137 -15.19 -10.44 -8.06
CA VAL A 137 -14.93 -9.03 -8.42
C VAL A 137 -13.42 -8.79 -8.39
N THR A 138 -12.91 -8.08 -9.38
CA THR A 138 -11.47 -7.79 -9.47
C THR A 138 -11.05 -6.80 -8.38
N TRP A 139 -10.13 -7.22 -7.53
CA TRP A 139 -9.48 -6.35 -6.55
C TRP A 139 -8.31 -5.62 -7.18
N ILE A 140 -8.30 -4.28 -7.16
CA ILE A 140 -7.20 -3.45 -7.67
C ILE A 140 -6.24 -3.13 -6.53
N GLY A 141 -5.31 -4.03 -6.30
CA GLY A 141 -4.36 -3.97 -5.19
C GLY A 141 -3.59 -5.28 -5.03
N PRO A 142 -2.74 -5.37 -3.98
CA PRO A 142 -1.98 -6.58 -3.68
C PRO A 142 -2.86 -7.70 -3.13
N SER A 143 -2.29 -8.90 -3.06
CA SER A 143 -2.96 -10.05 -2.46
C SER A 143 -3.19 -9.85 -0.96
N ALA A 144 -4.21 -10.49 -0.40
CA ALA A 144 -4.47 -10.49 1.03
C ALA A 144 -3.27 -11.03 1.84
N GLU A 145 -2.53 -12.01 1.30
CA GLU A 145 -1.30 -12.53 1.90
C GLU A 145 -0.22 -11.45 2.02
N SER A 146 0.00 -10.65 0.96
CA SER A 146 0.96 -9.53 0.98
C SER A 146 0.51 -8.44 1.95
N ILE A 147 -0.79 -8.10 1.99
CA ILE A 147 -1.34 -7.13 2.95
C ILE A 147 -1.09 -7.61 4.39
N THR A 148 -1.41 -8.86 4.69
CA THR A 148 -1.22 -9.43 6.03
C THR A 148 0.25 -9.44 6.44
N THR A 149 1.13 -9.95 5.56
CA THR A 149 2.56 -10.12 5.87
C THR A 149 3.25 -8.78 6.07
N MET A 150 2.97 -7.81 5.21
CA MET A 150 3.64 -6.50 5.28
C MET A 150 2.94 -5.53 6.25
N GLY A 151 1.67 -5.75 6.57
CA GLY A 151 0.92 -4.97 7.56
C GLY A 151 1.30 -5.31 9.01
N ASP A 152 1.76 -6.54 9.30
CA ASP A 152 2.33 -6.89 10.61
C ASP A 152 3.80 -6.49 10.65
N LYS A 153 4.15 -5.51 11.48
CA LYS A 153 5.51 -4.95 11.55
C LYS A 153 6.58 -5.98 11.92
N MET A 154 6.22 -7.00 12.70
CA MET A 154 7.16 -8.06 13.06
C MET A 154 7.42 -9.00 11.89
N ALA A 155 6.36 -9.38 11.17
CA ALA A 155 6.48 -10.21 9.98
C ALA A 155 7.24 -9.48 8.87
N ALA A 156 6.94 -8.20 8.63
CA ALA A 156 7.63 -7.37 7.65
C ALA A 156 9.13 -7.23 7.96
N ARG A 157 9.50 -6.96 9.23
CA ARG A 157 10.91 -6.92 9.67
C ARG A 157 11.62 -8.26 9.45
N LYS A 158 10.97 -9.37 9.79
CA LYS A 158 11.51 -10.71 9.56
C LYS A 158 11.76 -10.96 8.07
N LEU A 159 10.78 -10.64 7.21
CA LEU A 159 10.94 -10.77 5.77
C LEU A 159 12.08 -9.89 5.24
N ALA A 160 12.20 -8.66 5.72
CA ALA A 160 13.29 -7.75 5.35
C ALA A 160 14.68 -8.35 5.73
N MET A 161 14.81 -8.96 6.91
CA MET A 161 16.03 -9.67 7.32
C MET A 161 16.35 -10.84 6.39
N GLU A 162 15.37 -11.61 5.94
CA GLU A 162 15.56 -12.74 5.03
C GLU A 162 16.16 -12.34 3.67
N VAL A 163 15.99 -11.08 3.27
CA VAL A 163 16.60 -10.51 2.06
C VAL A 163 17.82 -9.64 2.37
N ASN A 164 18.35 -9.71 3.60
CA ASN A 164 19.48 -8.91 4.08
C ASN A 164 19.24 -7.39 4.02
N ALA A 165 18.01 -6.93 4.08
CA ALA A 165 17.71 -5.52 4.21
C ALA A 165 18.17 -5.02 5.60
N PRO A 166 18.88 -3.88 5.69
CA PRO A 166 19.21 -3.30 6.97
C PRO A 166 17.93 -2.96 7.75
N ILE A 167 17.84 -3.37 9.00
CA ILE A 167 16.74 -3.00 9.91
C ILE A 167 17.30 -2.21 11.08
N ILE A 168 16.47 -1.33 11.66
CA ILE A 168 16.85 -0.62 12.89
C ILE A 168 17.12 -1.66 13.97
N PRO A 169 18.27 -1.59 14.69
CA PRO A 169 18.56 -2.51 15.80
C PRO A 169 17.39 -2.54 16.79
N GLY A 170 16.88 -3.72 17.10
CA GLY A 170 15.69 -3.85 17.94
C GLY A 170 15.18 -5.29 17.97
N THR A 171 14.00 -5.47 18.52
CA THR A 171 13.40 -6.79 18.68
C THR A 171 12.65 -7.24 17.44
N THR A 172 12.65 -8.54 17.22
CA THR A 172 11.88 -9.21 16.16
C THR A 172 10.64 -9.94 16.71
N GLN A 173 10.39 -9.78 18.00
CA GLN A 173 9.25 -10.35 18.72
C GLN A 173 8.66 -9.29 19.65
N SER A 174 7.39 -9.41 19.97
CA SER A 174 6.76 -8.56 20.96
C SER A 174 7.36 -8.79 22.34
N ILE A 175 7.40 -7.73 23.15
CA ILE A 175 7.91 -7.75 24.50
C ILE A 175 6.75 -7.42 25.47
N THR A 176 6.57 -8.29 26.44
CA THR A 176 5.61 -8.11 27.54
C THR A 176 6.32 -8.03 28.92
N ASP A 177 7.55 -8.53 29.00
CA ASP A 177 8.34 -8.60 30.22
C ASP A 177 9.20 -7.32 30.36
N PRO A 178 8.98 -6.48 31.41
CA PRO A 178 9.73 -5.25 31.62
C PRO A 178 11.25 -5.47 31.88
N GLU A 179 11.64 -6.54 32.56
CA GLU A 179 13.06 -6.81 32.83
C GLU A 179 13.80 -7.25 31.58
N LYS A 180 13.13 -8.00 30.71
CA LYS A 180 13.65 -8.29 29.36
C LYS A 180 13.79 -7.02 28.53
N ALA A 181 12.80 -6.13 28.62
CA ALA A 181 12.81 -4.86 27.90
C ALA A 181 13.99 -3.97 28.31
N LYS A 182 14.24 -3.85 29.60
CA LYS A 182 15.40 -3.11 30.14
C LYS A 182 16.71 -3.67 29.58
N LYS A 183 16.93 -4.98 29.74
CA LYS A 183 18.15 -5.63 29.26
C LYS A 183 18.38 -5.39 27.77
N LEU A 184 17.35 -5.52 26.96
CA LEU A 184 17.43 -5.27 25.52
C LEU A 184 17.69 -3.81 25.19
N ALA A 185 17.07 -2.87 25.93
CA ALA A 185 17.33 -1.46 25.77
C ALA A 185 18.77 -1.09 26.11
N ASP A 186 19.36 -1.71 27.14
CA ASP A 186 20.76 -1.54 27.50
C ASP A 186 21.69 -2.08 26.40
N GLU A 187 21.37 -3.25 25.83
CA GLU A 187 22.13 -3.84 24.71
C GLU A 187 22.05 -2.98 23.44
N ILE A 188 20.88 -2.42 23.13
CA ILE A 188 20.67 -1.54 21.97
C ILE A 188 21.30 -0.16 22.19
N GLY A 189 21.33 0.28 23.44
CA GLY A 189 21.77 1.62 23.87
C GLY A 189 20.66 2.67 23.74
N TYR A 190 20.50 3.49 24.82
CA TYR A 190 19.50 4.59 24.82
C TYR A 190 19.92 5.73 23.87
N PRO A 191 18.97 6.56 23.38
CA PRO A 191 17.53 6.39 23.53
C PRO A 191 16.99 5.23 22.69
N VAL A 192 15.90 4.60 23.16
CA VAL A 192 15.17 3.58 22.43
C VAL A 192 13.73 4.03 22.17
N LEU A 193 13.10 3.41 21.19
CA LEU A 193 11.71 3.68 20.80
C LEU A 193 10.87 2.43 21.05
N ILE A 194 9.85 2.55 21.89
CA ILE A 194 8.81 1.54 22.05
C ILE A 194 7.72 1.81 21.02
N LYS A 195 7.27 0.80 20.29
CA LYS A 195 6.26 0.89 19.23
C LYS A 195 5.21 -0.20 19.34
N ALA A 196 3.97 0.11 18.94
CA ALA A 196 2.93 -0.89 18.72
C ALA A 196 3.32 -1.80 17.52
N ALA A 197 3.03 -3.09 17.62
CA ALA A 197 3.26 -4.06 16.55
C ALA A 197 2.26 -3.88 15.40
N GLY A 198 0.99 -3.61 15.73
CA GLY A 198 -0.04 -3.24 14.77
C GLY A 198 -0.22 -1.72 14.66
N GLY A 199 -0.67 -1.23 13.50
CA GLY A 199 -1.02 0.16 13.30
C GLY A 199 0.12 1.08 12.83
N GLY A 200 -0.23 2.36 12.65
CA GLY A 200 0.64 3.39 12.08
C GLY A 200 0.32 4.80 12.61
N GLY A 201 0.90 5.83 11.97
CA GLY A 201 0.62 7.22 12.29
C GLY A 201 1.14 7.70 13.66
N GLY A 202 2.15 7.03 14.23
CA GLY A 202 2.80 7.43 15.47
C GLY A 202 2.04 7.11 16.75
N LYS A 203 0.86 6.48 16.68
CA LYS A 203 0.12 6.03 17.87
C LYS A 203 0.81 4.84 18.52
N GLY A 204 0.85 4.82 19.85
CA GLY A 204 1.55 3.78 20.61
C GLY A 204 3.07 3.86 20.53
N MET A 205 3.63 5.02 20.19
CA MET A 205 5.09 5.26 20.15
C MET A 205 5.54 6.04 21.39
N ARG A 206 6.66 5.61 22.01
CA ARG A 206 7.27 6.28 23.17
C ARG A 206 8.78 6.23 23.06
N ILE A 207 9.41 7.41 23.07
CA ILE A 207 10.87 7.53 23.21
C ILE A 207 11.21 7.34 24.69
N VAL A 208 12.24 6.54 24.95
CA VAL A 208 12.75 6.22 26.29
C VAL A 208 14.22 6.60 26.32
N HIS A 209 14.57 7.53 27.19
CA HIS A 209 15.93 8.05 27.29
C HIS A 209 16.78 7.33 28.33
N ASP A 210 16.18 6.69 29.31
CA ASP A 210 16.88 5.93 30.33
C ASP A 210 16.05 4.74 30.85
N GLU A 211 16.69 3.84 31.59
CA GLU A 211 16.10 2.61 32.13
C GLU A 211 14.85 2.86 33.00
N LYS A 212 14.81 3.97 33.73
CA LYS A 212 13.72 4.27 34.69
C LYS A 212 12.38 4.52 34.02
N GLU A 213 12.41 4.95 32.77
CA GLU A 213 11.20 5.27 32.01
C GLU A 213 10.55 4.06 31.36
N ILE A 214 11.28 2.94 31.20
CA ILE A 214 10.88 1.81 30.33
C ILE A 214 9.54 1.21 30.72
N ILE A 215 9.33 0.91 32.03
CA ILE A 215 8.09 0.25 32.49
C ILE A 215 6.87 1.11 32.19
N SER A 216 6.91 2.38 32.60
CA SER A 216 5.78 3.29 32.38
C SER A 216 5.54 3.58 30.90
N ALA A 217 6.59 3.57 30.08
CA ALA A 217 6.48 3.74 28.63
C ALA A 217 5.84 2.52 27.96
N MET A 218 6.20 1.29 28.39
CA MET A 218 5.60 0.04 27.91
C MET A 218 4.10 -0.01 28.20
N GLU A 219 3.70 0.24 29.48
CA GLU A 219 2.30 0.22 29.89
C GLU A 219 1.45 1.20 29.08
N ARG A 220 1.94 2.42 28.91
CA ARG A 220 1.23 3.45 28.14
C ARG A 220 1.15 3.09 26.66
N ALA A 221 2.24 2.61 26.06
CA ALA A 221 2.27 2.23 24.64
C ALA A 221 1.32 1.06 24.36
N SER A 222 1.36 0.01 25.20
CA SER A 222 0.48 -1.17 25.08
C SER A 222 -1.00 -0.79 25.27
N SER A 223 -1.33 0.01 26.31
CA SER A 223 -2.72 0.47 26.53
C SER A 223 -3.26 1.30 25.36
N GLU A 224 -2.44 2.19 24.80
CA GLU A 224 -2.83 3.02 23.65
C GLU A 224 -3.00 2.15 22.38
N ALA A 225 -2.09 1.21 22.16
CA ALA A 225 -2.15 0.28 21.05
C ALA A 225 -3.40 -0.61 21.08
N GLY A 226 -3.70 -1.20 22.25
CA GLY A 226 -4.90 -2.01 22.46
C GLY A 226 -6.20 -1.25 22.16
N LYS A 227 -6.28 0.02 22.58
CA LYS A 227 -7.45 0.88 22.32
C LYS A 227 -7.58 1.32 20.86
N ALA A 228 -6.45 1.59 20.19
CA ALA A 228 -6.45 2.15 18.85
C ALA A 228 -6.53 1.08 17.76
N PHE A 229 -5.95 -0.11 18.00
CA PHE A 229 -5.74 -1.13 16.97
C PHE A 229 -6.29 -2.51 17.36
N SER A 230 -6.83 -2.67 18.58
CA SER A 230 -7.23 -3.97 19.15
C SER A 230 -6.05 -4.97 19.21
N ASP A 231 -4.82 -4.45 19.27
CA ASP A 231 -3.56 -5.21 19.35
C ASP A 231 -2.63 -4.47 20.32
N ASP A 232 -2.38 -5.06 21.50
CA ASP A 232 -1.58 -4.48 22.57
C ASP A 232 -0.10 -4.86 22.51
N ARG A 233 0.30 -5.63 21.50
CA ARG A 233 1.69 -6.04 21.29
C ARG A 233 2.58 -4.84 21.01
N ILE A 234 3.71 -4.78 21.71
CA ILE A 234 4.73 -3.74 21.57
C ILE A 234 6.10 -4.38 21.28
N TYR A 235 6.99 -3.60 20.70
CA TYR A 235 8.38 -3.95 20.47
C TYR A 235 9.31 -2.75 20.70
N ILE A 236 10.59 -2.99 20.80
CA ILE A 236 11.62 -1.98 21.08
C ILE A 236 12.62 -1.93 19.95
N GLU A 237 13.00 -0.73 19.55
CA GLU A 237 14.06 -0.49 18.58
C GLU A 237 14.92 0.72 18.99
N LYS A 238 16.11 0.84 18.40
CA LYS A 238 16.94 2.04 18.55
C LYS A 238 16.18 3.26 18.05
N TYR A 239 16.14 4.32 18.84
CA TYR A 239 15.67 5.61 18.37
C TYR A 239 16.73 6.27 17.48
N LEU A 240 16.36 6.62 16.26
CA LEU A 240 17.19 7.38 15.35
C LEU A 240 16.84 8.87 15.51
N GLU A 241 17.86 9.68 15.78
CA GLU A 241 17.70 11.12 15.91
C GLU A 241 17.71 11.78 14.54
N GLU A 242 16.70 12.59 14.25
CA GLU A 242 16.57 13.39 13.01
C GLU A 242 16.84 12.59 11.71
N PRO A 243 16.22 11.41 11.53
CA PRO A 243 16.43 10.65 10.32
C PRO A 243 15.67 11.26 9.15
N HIS A 244 16.20 11.12 7.95
CA HIS A 244 15.43 11.34 6.73
C HIS A 244 14.45 10.19 6.52
N HIS A 245 13.20 10.53 6.17
CA HIS A 245 12.17 9.58 5.76
C HIS A 245 12.20 9.47 4.23
N ILE A 246 12.77 8.40 3.76
CA ILE A 246 12.97 8.12 2.33
C ILE A 246 12.11 6.93 1.93
N GLU A 247 11.48 6.99 0.79
CA GLU A 247 10.64 5.90 0.33
C GLU A 247 10.86 5.58 -1.15
N ILE A 248 10.73 4.31 -1.51
CA ILE A 248 10.86 3.81 -2.87
C ILE A 248 9.51 3.31 -3.36
N GLN A 249 9.01 3.94 -4.42
CA GLN A 249 7.84 3.42 -5.15
C GLN A 249 8.23 2.13 -5.86
N VAL A 250 7.44 1.08 -5.67
CA VAL A 250 7.58 -0.18 -6.40
C VAL A 250 6.29 -0.46 -7.17
N PHE A 251 6.42 -1.23 -8.24
CA PHE A 251 5.29 -1.76 -8.98
C PHE A 251 5.60 -3.18 -9.46
N ALA A 252 4.63 -4.08 -9.34
CA ALA A 252 4.80 -5.48 -9.76
C ALA A 252 3.55 -6.01 -10.45
N ASP A 253 3.73 -6.96 -11.38
CA ASP A 253 2.65 -7.66 -12.05
C ASP A 253 2.62 -9.16 -11.71
N GLN A 254 1.59 -9.85 -12.18
CA GLN A 254 1.40 -11.27 -11.99
C GLN A 254 2.35 -12.18 -12.80
N PHE A 255 3.13 -11.59 -13.70
CA PHE A 255 4.09 -12.31 -14.54
C PHE A 255 5.50 -12.32 -13.93
N GLY A 256 5.66 -11.66 -12.76
CA GLY A 256 6.91 -11.56 -12.04
C GLY A 256 7.78 -10.38 -12.45
N ASN A 257 7.27 -9.47 -13.28
CA ASN A 257 7.95 -8.21 -13.56
C ASN A 257 7.82 -7.30 -12.36
N ILE A 258 8.93 -6.71 -11.95
CA ILE A 258 9.02 -5.76 -10.82
C ILE A 258 9.85 -4.59 -11.28
N VAL A 259 9.37 -3.38 -11.03
CA VAL A 259 10.11 -2.14 -11.25
C VAL A 259 10.20 -1.34 -9.96
N THR A 260 11.29 -0.60 -9.80
CA THR A 260 11.51 0.37 -8.73
C THR A 260 11.73 1.74 -9.34
N PHE A 261 11.06 2.74 -8.79
CA PHE A 261 11.29 4.13 -9.15
C PHE A 261 12.38 4.74 -8.26
N GLY A 262 12.76 5.99 -8.51
CA GLY A 262 13.60 6.75 -7.58
C GLY A 262 12.84 7.09 -6.30
N GLU A 263 13.60 7.58 -5.35
CA GLU A 263 13.09 7.89 -4.03
C GLU A 263 12.19 9.13 -4.01
N ARG A 264 11.33 9.16 -2.99
CA ARG A 264 10.66 10.36 -2.49
C ARG A 264 11.25 10.71 -1.12
N GLU A 265 11.52 11.99 -0.90
CA GLU A 265 11.91 12.57 0.38
C GLU A 265 10.65 13.04 1.11
N CYS A 266 10.37 12.48 2.28
CA CYS A 266 9.16 12.72 3.04
C CYS A 266 9.44 13.15 4.48
N SER A 267 10.60 13.75 4.75
CA SER A 267 11.04 14.12 6.11
C SER A 267 10.29 15.32 6.70
N VAL A 268 9.69 16.17 5.85
CA VAL A 268 8.91 17.32 6.32
C VAL A 268 7.55 16.85 6.81
N GLN A 269 7.45 16.69 8.12
CA GLN A 269 6.28 16.10 8.78
C GLN A 269 5.82 16.95 9.96
N ARG A 270 4.50 16.89 10.25
CA ARG A 270 3.89 17.44 11.47
C ARG A 270 3.23 16.28 12.25
N ARG A 271 3.71 15.98 13.45
CA ARG A 271 3.19 14.89 14.28
C ARG A 271 3.16 13.53 13.53
N TYR A 272 4.26 13.21 12.83
CA TYR A 272 4.42 12.00 12.00
C TYR A 272 3.49 11.93 10.77
N GLN A 273 2.88 13.05 10.37
CA GLN A 273 2.13 13.17 9.13
C GLN A 273 2.95 13.96 8.12
N LYS A 274 3.17 13.39 6.94
CA LYS A 274 3.86 14.04 5.82
C LYS A 274 3.11 15.31 5.41
N ILE A 275 3.85 16.39 5.09
CA ILE A 275 3.29 17.69 4.71
C ILE A 275 3.85 18.15 3.36
N ILE A 276 5.15 17.93 3.15
CA ILE A 276 5.84 18.24 1.89
C ILE A 276 6.63 17.01 1.50
N GLU A 277 6.46 16.60 0.26
CA GLU A 277 7.17 15.49 -0.36
C GLU A 277 7.85 15.97 -1.63
N GLU A 278 9.05 15.48 -1.89
CA GLU A 278 9.80 15.83 -3.10
C GLU A 278 10.52 14.63 -3.71
N SER A 279 10.80 14.70 -4.98
CA SER A 279 11.57 13.71 -5.71
C SER A 279 12.36 14.38 -6.85
N PRO A 280 13.65 14.05 -7.04
CA PRO A 280 14.48 13.20 -6.17
C PRO A 280 14.84 13.90 -4.86
N SER A 281 15.31 13.14 -3.86
CA SER A 281 15.81 13.68 -2.61
C SER A 281 17.14 14.41 -2.81
N PRO A 282 17.31 15.63 -2.31
CA PRO A 282 18.59 16.32 -2.35
C PRO A 282 19.65 15.71 -1.41
N PHE A 283 19.23 14.86 -0.47
CA PHE A 283 20.10 14.19 0.50
C PHE A 283 20.70 12.88 -0.02
N ILE A 284 19.99 12.17 -0.92
CA ILE A 284 20.35 10.83 -1.38
C ILE A 284 21.36 10.89 -2.53
N THR A 285 22.49 10.16 -2.38
CA THR A 285 23.47 9.97 -3.45
C THR A 285 23.05 8.86 -4.41
N ASP A 286 23.64 8.84 -5.61
CA ASP A 286 23.32 7.80 -6.62
C ASP A 286 23.63 6.38 -6.11
N ASP A 287 24.74 6.19 -5.39
CA ASP A 287 25.08 4.89 -4.80
C ASP A 287 24.04 4.45 -3.76
N LEU A 288 23.58 5.37 -2.92
CA LEU A 288 22.57 5.07 -1.91
C LEU A 288 21.22 4.79 -2.56
N ARG A 289 20.85 5.55 -3.61
CA ARG A 289 19.64 5.33 -4.40
C ARG A 289 19.60 3.91 -4.96
N GLN A 290 20.70 3.45 -5.56
CA GLN A 290 20.81 2.08 -6.08
C GLN A 290 20.65 1.03 -4.99
N GLN A 291 21.22 1.24 -3.81
CA GLN A 291 21.07 0.32 -2.67
C GLN A 291 19.62 0.26 -2.17
N LEU A 292 18.97 1.42 -2.05
CA LEU A 292 17.54 1.53 -1.65
C LEU A 292 16.64 0.83 -2.67
N GLN A 293 16.82 1.10 -3.97
CA GLN A 293 16.06 0.47 -5.05
C GLN A 293 16.25 -1.05 -5.07
N LYS A 294 17.50 -1.51 -4.93
CA LYS A 294 17.79 -2.96 -4.87
C LYS A 294 17.09 -3.61 -3.69
N THR A 295 17.18 -3.00 -2.52
CA THR A 295 16.54 -3.52 -1.30
C THR A 295 15.01 -3.55 -1.47
N ALA A 296 14.44 -2.49 -2.02
CA ALA A 296 13.00 -2.43 -2.30
C ALA A 296 12.56 -3.51 -3.30
N TYR A 297 13.35 -3.75 -4.36
CA TYR A 297 13.11 -4.84 -5.30
C TYR A 297 13.12 -6.21 -4.61
N ASP A 298 14.14 -6.47 -3.79
CA ASP A 298 14.32 -7.77 -3.11
C ASP A 298 13.16 -8.05 -2.13
N ILE A 299 12.70 -7.04 -1.38
CA ILE A 299 11.51 -7.14 -0.50
C ILE A 299 10.26 -7.41 -1.32
N THR A 300 10.00 -6.62 -2.37
CA THR A 300 8.84 -6.74 -3.26
C THR A 300 8.76 -8.13 -3.87
N LYS A 301 9.88 -8.65 -4.35
CA LYS A 301 10.01 -10.00 -4.90
C LYS A 301 9.73 -11.07 -3.85
N LYS A 302 10.29 -10.93 -2.65
CA LYS A 302 10.17 -11.90 -1.56
C LYS A 302 8.72 -12.04 -1.07
N CYS A 303 7.98 -10.95 -0.95
CA CYS A 303 6.57 -10.98 -0.55
C CYS A 303 5.60 -11.24 -1.71
N LYS A 304 6.09 -11.49 -2.93
CA LYS A 304 5.28 -11.74 -4.14
C LYS A 304 4.23 -10.66 -4.38
N TYR A 305 4.66 -9.41 -4.21
CA TYR A 305 3.79 -8.26 -4.27
C TYR A 305 3.17 -8.06 -5.65
N LEU A 306 1.95 -7.50 -5.69
CA LEU A 306 1.23 -7.13 -6.91
C LEU A 306 0.74 -5.69 -6.82
N GLY A 307 0.78 -4.96 -7.94
CA GLY A 307 0.32 -3.58 -8.05
C GLY A 307 1.32 -2.56 -7.51
N ALA A 308 0.83 -1.36 -7.22
CA ALA A 308 1.59 -0.27 -6.65
C ALA A 308 1.81 -0.45 -5.15
N GLY A 309 3.04 -0.31 -4.69
CA GLY A 309 3.40 -0.33 -3.28
C GLY A 309 4.58 0.60 -3.00
N THR A 310 4.84 0.86 -1.73
CA THR A 310 5.93 1.75 -1.32
C THR A 310 6.70 1.13 -0.17
N ILE A 311 8.02 1.06 -0.32
CA ILE A 311 8.92 0.63 0.76
C ILE A 311 9.49 1.90 1.41
N GLU A 312 9.24 2.05 2.69
CA GLU A 312 9.71 3.18 3.50
C GLU A 312 11.00 2.82 4.23
N PHE A 313 11.92 3.77 4.26
CA PHE A 313 13.22 3.68 4.92
C PHE A 313 13.47 4.90 5.80
N LEU A 314 14.20 4.70 6.88
CA LEU A 314 14.85 5.79 7.61
C LEU A 314 16.33 5.84 7.23
N VAL A 315 16.83 7.02 6.92
CA VAL A 315 18.24 7.25 6.58
C VAL A 315 18.84 8.19 7.61
N ASP A 316 19.89 7.76 8.29
CA ASP A 316 20.56 8.56 9.31
C ASP A 316 21.50 9.63 8.70
N LYS A 317 22.01 10.52 9.53
CA LYS A 317 22.98 11.58 9.14
C LYS A 317 24.29 11.06 8.53
N HIS A 318 24.59 9.78 8.71
CA HIS A 318 25.75 9.10 8.13
C HIS A 318 25.39 8.35 6.83
N ARG A 319 24.17 8.56 6.31
CA ARG A 319 23.62 7.90 5.12
C ARG A 319 23.54 6.37 5.25
N LYS A 320 23.39 5.85 6.47
CA LYS A 320 22.97 4.47 6.69
C LYS A 320 21.45 4.41 6.64
N PHE A 321 20.93 3.49 5.86
CA PHE A 321 19.50 3.33 5.71
C PHE A 321 19.00 2.07 6.43
N TYR A 322 17.73 2.10 6.82
CA TYR A 322 17.06 1.03 7.55
C TYR A 322 15.64 0.89 7.03
N PHE A 323 15.21 -0.34 6.74
CA PHE A 323 13.83 -0.64 6.41
C PHE A 323 12.91 -0.24 7.58
N LEU A 324 11.86 0.50 7.26
CA LEU A 324 10.84 0.92 8.23
C LEU A 324 9.58 0.08 8.10
N GLU A 325 8.90 0.17 6.95
CA GLU A 325 7.66 -0.55 6.65
C GLU A 325 7.39 -0.60 5.14
N MET A 326 6.37 -1.35 4.75
CA MET A 326 5.83 -1.31 3.40
C MET A 326 4.37 -0.89 3.45
N ASN A 327 4.02 0.12 2.69
CA ASN A 327 2.62 0.47 2.45
C ASN A 327 2.11 -0.34 1.25
N THR A 328 1.14 -1.21 1.52
CA THR A 328 0.60 -2.16 0.54
C THR A 328 -0.52 -1.55 -0.31
N ARG A 329 -0.32 -0.32 -0.76
CA ARG A 329 -1.26 0.50 -1.51
C ARG A 329 -0.55 1.62 -2.25
N LEU A 330 -1.29 2.32 -3.10
CA LEU A 330 -0.86 3.62 -3.60
C LEU A 330 -0.76 4.62 -2.45
N GLN A 331 0.17 5.57 -2.52
CA GLN A 331 0.32 6.63 -1.52
C GLN A 331 -0.24 7.98 -2.00
N VAL A 332 -0.49 8.91 -1.05
CA VAL A 332 -0.93 10.28 -1.35
C VAL A 332 0.07 10.93 -2.30
N GLU A 333 1.34 10.82 -1.97
CA GLU A 333 2.50 11.43 -2.64
C GLU A 333 2.97 10.74 -3.94
N HIS A 334 2.13 9.86 -4.52
CA HIS A 334 2.44 9.25 -5.82
C HIS A 334 2.64 10.25 -6.96
N PRO A 335 2.01 11.45 -6.96
CA PRO A 335 2.15 12.41 -8.05
C PRO A 335 3.58 12.90 -8.28
N VAL A 336 4.42 13.02 -7.23
CA VAL A 336 5.82 13.44 -7.44
C VAL A 336 6.61 12.42 -8.25
N THR A 337 6.34 11.12 -8.06
CA THR A 337 6.92 10.06 -8.89
C THR A 337 6.38 10.10 -10.32
N GLU A 338 5.07 10.26 -10.49
CA GLU A 338 4.45 10.37 -11.81
C GLU A 338 5.01 11.52 -12.63
N MET A 339 5.18 12.69 -12.01
CA MET A 339 5.70 13.90 -12.64
C MET A 339 7.13 13.73 -13.15
N ILE A 340 7.98 13.03 -12.41
CA ILE A 340 9.40 12.83 -12.76
C ILE A 340 9.58 11.76 -13.82
N TYR A 341 8.78 10.68 -13.74
CA TYR A 341 8.95 9.54 -14.65
C TYR A 341 8.02 9.57 -15.86
N GLY A 342 7.05 10.49 -15.90
CA GLY A 342 6.08 10.59 -17.00
C GLY A 342 5.15 9.38 -17.09
N VAL A 343 4.87 8.72 -15.98
CA VAL A 343 3.98 7.54 -15.88
C VAL A 343 2.69 7.90 -15.14
N ASP A 344 1.63 7.13 -15.35
CA ASP A 344 0.38 7.23 -14.58
C ASP A 344 0.20 5.93 -13.78
N LEU A 345 0.52 5.96 -12.48
CA LEU A 345 0.50 4.79 -11.62
C LEU A 345 -0.92 4.24 -11.42
N VAL A 346 -1.95 5.09 -11.44
CA VAL A 346 -3.34 4.64 -11.33
C VAL A 346 -3.77 3.91 -12.60
N LYS A 347 -3.43 4.42 -13.79
CA LYS A 347 -3.68 3.70 -15.05
C LYS A 347 -2.94 2.37 -15.09
N GLU A 348 -1.71 2.34 -14.57
CA GLU A 348 -0.93 1.10 -14.49
C GLU A 348 -1.56 0.09 -13.53
N GLN A 349 -2.13 0.54 -12.38
CA GLN A 349 -2.91 -0.34 -11.50
C GLN A 349 -4.10 -0.98 -12.23
N LEU A 350 -4.85 -0.19 -13.02
CA LEU A 350 -5.97 -0.68 -13.82
C LEU A 350 -5.50 -1.64 -14.93
N HIS A 351 -4.36 -1.33 -15.55
CA HIS A 351 -3.76 -2.15 -16.59
C HIS A 351 -3.35 -3.54 -16.07
N VAL A 352 -2.60 -3.58 -14.96
CA VAL A 352 -2.15 -4.82 -14.32
C VAL A 352 -3.34 -5.60 -13.76
N ALA A 353 -4.31 -4.95 -13.10
CA ALA A 353 -5.51 -5.61 -12.60
C ALA A 353 -6.39 -6.21 -13.70
N SER A 354 -6.29 -5.69 -14.94
CA SER A 354 -6.92 -6.27 -16.14
C SER A 354 -6.15 -7.50 -16.69
N GLY A 355 -5.22 -8.06 -15.94
CA GLY A 355 -4.47 -9.27 -16.34
C GLY A 355 -3.35 -9.02 -17.34
N LYS A 356 -2.89 -7.78 -17.52
CA LYS A 356 -1.83 -7.42 -18.46
C LYS A 356 -0.48 -7.29 -17.75
N PRO A 357 0.65 -7.54 -18.46
CA PRO A 357 1.97 -7.25 -17.91
C PRO A 357 2.19 -5.74 -17.77
N LEU A 358 3.17 -5.34 -16.95
CA LEU A 358 3.60 -3.94 -16.85
C LEU A 358 3.80 -3.34 -18.25
N SER A 359 3.32 -2.10 -18.47
CA SER A 359 3.43 -1.40 -19.74
C SER A 359 4.82 -0.83 -20.02
N PHE A 360 5.71 -0.87 -19.02
CA PHE A 360 7.09 -0.41 -19.07
C PHE A 360 8.02 -1.36 -18.28
N ASN A 361 9.29 -1.34 -18.59
CA ASN A 361 10.32 -2.08 -17.87
C ASN A 361 11.27 -1.12 -17.13
N GLN A 362 12.18 -1.66 -16.29
CA GLN A 362 13.09 -0.84 -15.47
C GLN A 362 13.96 0.12 -16.31
N ASN A 363 14.36 -0.25 -17.51
CA ASN A 363 15.22 0.58 -18.36
C ASN A 363 14.47 1.78 -18.99
N ASP A 364 13.14 1.70 -19.07
CA ASP A 364 12.30 2.78 -19.59
C ASP A 364 12.12 3.91 -18.56
N LEU A 365 12.37 3.61 -17.27
CA LEU A 365 12.17 4.53 -16.16
C LEU A 365 13.38 5.44 -15.98
N GLN A 366 13.39 6.55 -16.70
CA GLN A 366 14.43 7.59 -16.59
C GLN A 366 13.85 8.84 -15.90
N PRO A 367 14.36 9.24 -14.74
CA PRO A 367 13.86 10.43 -14.04
C PRO A 367 14.23 11.70 -14.83
N ASN A 368 13.30 12.63 -14.91
CA ASN A 368 13.51 13.92 -15.55
C ASN A 368 12.96 15.06 -14.69
N GLY A 369 13.81 15.96 -14.27
CA GLY A 369 13.45 17.14 -13.48
C GLY A 369 13.34 16.89 -11.99
N HIS A 370 12.50 17.68 -11.32
CA HIS A 370 12.23 17.66 -9.89
C HIS A 370 10.77 18.02 -9.63
N ALA A 371 10.13 17.34 -8.69
CA ALA A 371 8.75 17.59 -8.33
C ALA A 371 8.61 17.74 -6.83
N ILE A 372 7.73 18.64 -6.40
CA ILE A 372 7.39 18.88 -5.00
C ILE A 372 5.88 18.84 -4.86
N GLU A 373 5.40 18.09 -3.87
CA GLU A 373 4.00 18.06 -3.45
C GLU A 373 3.85 18.76 -2.10
N CYS A 374 2.81 19.56 -1.96
CA CYS A 374 2.43 20.20 -0.70
C CYS A 374 1.01 19.77 -0.35
N ARG A 375 0.82 19.20 0.83
CA ARG A 375 -0.51 18.83 1.33
C ARG A 375 -1.24 20.05 1.86
N ILE A 376 -2.42 20.31 1.31
CA ILE A 376 -3.30 21.38 1.78
C ILE A 376 -4.37 20.77 2.68
N TYR A 377 -4.41 21.19 3.93
CA TYR A 377 -5.37 20.76 4.92
C TYR A 377 -6.41 21.85 5.15
N ALA A 378 -7.70 21.46 5.18
CA ALA A 378 -8.77 22.33 5.61
C ALA A 378 -8.89 22.21 7.13
N GLU A 379 -8.11 22.99 7.84
CA GLU A 379 -8.07 23.07 9.31
C GLU A 379 -8.44 24.49 9.76
N ASP A 380 -9.15 24.61 10.90
CA ASP A 380 -9.46 25.89 11.57
C ASP A 380 -8.26 26.40 12.38
#